data_83a809098d738fe55287873bd16b9999
#
_entry.id   83a809098d738fe55287873bd16b9999
#
_cell.length_a   1.000
_cell.length_b   1.000
_cell.length_c   1.000
_cell.angle_alpha   90.00
_cell.angle_beta   90.00
_cell.angle_gamma   90.00
#
_symmetry.space_group_name_H-M   'P 1'
#
loop_
_entity.id
_entity.type
_entity.pdbx_description
1 polymer ?
#
loop_
_entity_poly.entity_id
_entity_poly.type
_entity_poly.pdbx_seq_one_letter_code
_entity_poly.pdbx_strand_id
1 'polypeptide(L)'
;MNNLTRRQFIIRGTSAAVGAAVGMRQLSAEEKPAKSRVVLVQSEDVLDASARPSPEIVQKMLDAAIMRFSDEKTPQAAWAKFIKPSDVVGVKMNVMMNATHPEVVRAIVSRLLDIGVKEQNIIIWDRDSAGTGMEGVQTRNQRFGYDPKTHVSKIITEKCTALINVPGVKAHWLAGVAVALKNWVGAIGGLNPSDKNVTYAFHSDSCAECCQFNAMPVIRDKCRLVIVDALRPLCQGGPQVNPKYLWPHNGLLVSTDPVAADMVCERIIQEQRDKQNLGPIRPPAKHVRVADTKYHLGACDWARIELTRLKV
;
A
#
# COMPACT_ATOMS: atom_id res chain seq x y z
N MET A 1 31.73 15.20 3.53
CA MET A 1 30.57 14.39 3.09
C MET A 1 29.57 15.33 2.48
N ASN A 2 29.39 15.29 1.15
CA ASN A 2 28.58 16.27 0.44
C ASN A 2 27.08 15.97 0.66
N ASN A 3 26.40 16.88 1.33
CA ASN A 3 24.96 16.84 1.49
C ASN A 3 24.27 16.99 0.14
N LEU A 4 23.54 15.96 -0.29
CA LEU A 4 22.74 16.02 -1.51
C LEU A 4 21.57 16.98 -1.32
N THR A 5 21.48 18.00 -2.17
CA THR A 5 20.34 18.91 -2.21
C THR A 5 19.12 18.23 -2.83
N ARG A 6 17.90 18.73 -2.53
CA ARG A 6 16.62 18.26 -3.11
C ARG A 6 16.68 18.08 -4.64
N ARG A 7 17.38 18.98 -5.32
CA ARG A 7 17.57 18.96 -6.79
C ARG A 7 18.49 17.82 -7.24
N GLN A 8 19.52 17.50 -6.46
CA GLN A 8 20.47 16.41 -6.77
C GLN A 8 19.87 15.02 -6.49
N PHE A 9 19.00 14.90 -5.50
CA PHE A 9 18.25 13.66 -5.23
C PHE A 9 17.28 13.36 -6.39
N ILE A 10 16.55 14.36 -6.88
CA ILE A 10 15.62 14.22 -8.01
C ILE A 10 16.36 13.91 -9.32
N ILE A 11 17.48 14.59 -9.60
CA ILE A 11 18.22 14.46 -10.87
C ILE A 11 18.95 13.10 -10.98
N ARG A 12 19.45 12.55 -9.88
CA ARG A 12 20.16 11.25 -9.92
C ARG A 12 19.26 10.05 -10.01
N GLY A 13 17.98 10.19 -9.64
CA GLY A 13 16.98 9.12 -9.78
C GLY A 13 16.33 9.01 -11.17
N THR A 14 16.44 10.03 -12.02
CA THR A 14 15.72 10.11 -13.30
C THR A 14 16.60 10.02 -14.55
N SER A 15 17.93 9.93 -14.42
CA SER A 15 18.86 10.04 -15.57
C SER A 15 19.18 8.72 -16.30
N ALA A 16 18.42 7.65 -16.07
CA ALA A 16 18.63 6.39 -16.79
C ALA A 16 17.31 5.88 -17.36
N ALA A 17 16.89 6.38 -18.48
CA ALA A 17 16.11 5.74 -19.54
C ALA A 17 15.18 6.72 -20.28
N VAL A 18 15.73 7.55 -21.15
CA VAL A 18 14.97 8.09 -22.28
C VAL A 18 15.84 7.93 -23.53
N GLY A 19 15.55 6.91 -24.27
CA GLY A 19 16.12 6.69 -25.59
C GLY A 19 15.77 5.32 -26.14
N ALA A 20 14.60 5.18 -26.80
CA ALA A 20 14.46 4.33 -27.98
C ALA A 20 13.03 4.36 -28.54
N ALA A 21 12.96 4.75 -29.82
CA ALA A 21 11.99 4.33 -30.82
C ALA A 21 10.54 4.80 -30.67
N VAL A 22 10.26 5.95 -31.24
CA VAL A 22 8.93 6.30 -31.77
C VAL A 22 8.71 5.50 -33.05
N GLY A 23 8.08 4.33 -32.93
CA GLY A 23 7.45 3.64 -34.04
C GLY A 23 6.02 4.15 -34.18
N MET A 24 5.72 4.89 -35.26
CA MET A 24 4.36 5.25 -35.63
C MET A 24 3.54 3.99 -35.86
N ARG A 25 2.71 3.60 -34.89
CA ARG A 25 1.61 2.67 -35.11
C ARG A 25 0.38 3.48 -35.53
N GLN A 26 -0.17 3.11 -36.69
CA GLN A 26 -1.43 3.60 -37.19
C GLN A 26 -2.53 3.53 -36.12
N LEU A 27 -3.27 4.63 -36.00
CA LEU A 27 -4.46 4.76 -35.14
C LEU A 27 -5.54 3.79 -35.64
N SER A 28 -5.58 2.63 -35.04
CA SER A 28 -6.76 1.77 -35.05
C SER A 28 -7.57 2.09 -33.80
N ALA A 29 -8.91 2.19 -33.96
CA ALA A 29 -9.95 2.49 -32.99
C ALA A 29 -9.48 2.65 -31.52
N GLU A 30 -9.76 3.78 -30.89
CA GLU A 30 -9.49 4.07 -29.48
C GLU A 30 -9.96 2.92 -28.58
N GLU A 31 -9.07 1.97 -28.27
CA GLU A 31 -9.27 1.11 -27.12
C GLU A 31 -9.30 2.03 -25.89
N LYS A 32 -10.46 2.16 -25.27
CA LYS A 32 -10.58 2.85 -23.99
C LYS A 32 -9.54 2.26 -23.06
N PRO A 33 -8.65 3.07 -22.47
CA PRO A 33 -7.62 2.55 -21.57
C PRO A 33 -8.26 1.69 -20.51
N ALA A 34 -7.71 0.49 -20.31
CA ALA A 34 -8.23 -0.46 -19.32
C ALA A 34 -8.36 0.23 -17.96
N LYS A 35 -9.53 0.07 -17.33
CA LYS A 35 -9.79 0.67 -16.02
C LYS A 35 -8.96 -0.01 -14.93
N SER A 36 -8.49 0.78 -13.99
CA SER A 36 -7.86 0.27 -12.77
C SER A 36 -8.88 -0.45 -11.91
N ARG A 37 -8.70 -1.76 -11.74
CA ARG A 37 -9.62 -2.58 -10.95
C ARG A 37 -9.33 -2.46 -9.46
N VAL A 38 -10.39 -2.35 -8.68
CA VAL A 38 -10.36 -2.39 -7.22
C VAL A 38 -11.49 -3.29 -6.76
N VAL A 39 -11.21 -4.27 -5.92
CA VAL A 39 -12.21 -5.14 -5.30
C VAL A 39 -12.26 -4.86 -3.81
N LEU A 40 -13.41 -4.44 -3.29
CA LEU A 40 -13.70 -4.27 -1.88
C LEU A 40 -14.64 -5.38 -1.42
N VAL A 41 -14.21 -6.16 -0.45
CA VAL A 41 -15.03 -7.20 0.19
C VAL A 41 -15.34 -6.78 1.61
N GLN A 42 -16.58 -6.93 2.04
CA GLN A 42 -17.05 -6.63 3.40
C GLN A 42 -17.77 -7.84 4.02
N SER A 43 -17.63 -7.97 5.34
CA SER A 43 -18.37 -8.93 6.14
C SER A 43 -18.78 -8.30 7.47
N GLU A 44 -20.07 -8.34 7.80
CA GLU A 44 -20.58 -7.73 9.04
C GLU A 44 -20.07 -8.45 10.30
N ASP A 45 -19.74 -9.72 10.18
CA ASP A 45 -19.30 -10.59 11.27
C ASP A 45 -17.76 -10.66 11.43
N VAL A 46 -17.01 -9.90 10.64
CA VAL A 46 -15.54 -9.99 10.65
C VAL A 46 -14.91 -9.48 11.95
N LEU A 47 -15.56 -8.56 12.66
CA LEU A 47 -15.11 -8.05 13.96
C LEU A 47 -16.05 -8.54 15.07
N ASP A 48 -15.48 -9.06 16.16
CA ASP A 48 -16.24 -9.37 17.38
C ASP A 48 -16.64 -8.09 18.17
N ALA A 49 -17.38 -8.25 19.26
CA ALA A 49 -17.80 -7.15 20.13
C ALA A 49 -16.63 -6.35 20.74
N SER A 50 -15.44 -6.93 20.79
CA SER A 50 -14.19 -6.28 21.22
C SER A 50 -13.40 -5.71 20.05
N ALA A 51 -13.99 -5.68 18.87
CA ALA A 51 -13.39 -5.25 17.60
C ALA A 51 -12.13 -6.06 17.20
N ARG A 52 -12.07 -7.35 17.56
CA ARG A 52 -11.01 -8.26 17.15
C ARG A 52 -11.44 -9.00 15.88
N PRO A 53 -10.58 -9.08 14.84
CA PRO A 53 -10.91 -9.77 13.61
C PRO A 53 -11.00 -11.30 13.80
N SER A 54 -11.99 -11.94 13.17
CA SER A 54 -12.05 -13.38 13.03
C SER A 54 -11.08 -13.83 11.93
N PRO A 55 -10.05 -14.65 12.24
CA PRO A 55 -9.11 -15.15 11.24
C PRO A 55 -9.78 -15.89 10.08
N GLU A 56 -10.82 -16.65 10.36
CA GLU A 56 -11.55 -17.43 9.37
C GLU A 56 -12.31 -16.52 8.38
N ILE A 57 -12.99 -15.49 8.91
CA ILE A 57 -13.74 -14.55 8.07
C ILE A 57 -12.78 -13.69 7.26
N VAL A 58 -11.68 -13.22 7.86
CA VAL A 58 -10.62 -12.50 7.14
C VAL A 58 -10.07 -13.32 5.98
N GLN A 59 -9.83 -14.65 6.20
CA GLN A 59 -9.38 -15.54 5.13
C GLN A 59 -10.43 -15.66 4.00
N LYS A 60 -11.70 -15.83 4.33
CA LYS A 60 -12.79 -15.86 3.33
C LYS A 60 -12.89 -14.56 2.54
N MET A 61 -12.77 -13.41 3.21
CA MET A 61 -12.79 -12.10 2.57
C MET A 61 -11.62 -11.94 1.59
N LEU A 62 -10.40 -12.32 2.02
CA LEU A 62 -9.21 -12.23 1.18
C LEU A 62 -9.33 -13.14 -0.04
N ASP A 63 -9.80 -14.37 0.13
CA ASP A 63 -10.01 -15.32 -0.96
C ASP A 63 -11.03 -14.79 -1.97
N ALA A 64 -12.17 -14.31 -1.49
CA ALA A 64 -13.19 -13.71 -2.35
C ALA A 64 -12.65 -12.50 -3.12
N ALA A 65 -11.86 -11.66 -2.45
CA ALA A 65 -11.27 -10.47 -3.06
C ALA A 65 -10.28 -10.83 -4.18
N ILE A 66 -9.33 -11.73 -3.91
CA ILE A 66 -8.28 -12.07 -4.88
C ILE A 66 -8.83 -12.88 -6.06
N MET A 67 -9.78 -13.82 -5.81
CA MET A 67 -10.46 -14.56 -6.87
C MET A 67 -11.23 -13.62 -7.80
N ARG A 68 -12.01 -12.69 -7.22
CA ARG A 68 -12.76 -11.71 -8.01
C ARG A 68 -11.85 -10.76 -8.77
N PHE A 69 -10.73 -10.35 -8.15
CA PHE A 69 -9.76 -9.45 -8.78
C PHE A 69 -9.05 -10.09 -9.97
N SER A 70 -8.73 -11.36 -9.87
CA SER A 70 -7.98 -12.12 -10.89
C SER A 70 -8.87 -12.84 -11.90
N ASP A 71 -10.21 -12.88 -11.69
CA ASP A 71 -11.19 -13.66 -12.44
C ASP A 71 -10.91 -15.19 -12.38
N GLU A 72 -10.35 -15.66 -11.24
CA GLU A 72 -10.04 -17.06 -11.01
C GLU A 72 -11.07 -17.73 -10.08
N LYS A 73 -11.20 -19.06 -10.22
CA LYS A 73 -12.20 -19.86 -9.48
C LYS A 73 -11.67 -20.42 -8.16
N THR A 74 -10.37 -20.44 -7.96
CA THR A 74 -9.74 -20.93 -6.73
C THR A 74 -8.73 -19.93 -6.19
N PRO A 75 -8.54 -19.86 -4.87
CA PRO A 75 -7.53 -18.97 -4.29
C PRO A 75 -6.13 -19.26 -4.82
N GLN A 76 -5.76 -20.53 -4.98
CA GLN A 76 -4.43 -20.93 -5.47
C GLN A 76 -4.17 -20.41 -6.89
N ALA A 77 -5.12 -20.59 -7.81
CA ALA A 77 -5.01 -20.07 -9.17
C ALA A 77 -4.92 -18.52 -9.19
N ALA A 78 -5.71 -17.87 -8.33
CA ALA A 78 -5.73 -16.43 -8.18
C ALA A 78 -4.37 -15.87 -7.71
N TRP A 79 -3.81 -16.44 -6.66
CA TRP A 79 -2.51 -16.03 -6.13
C TRP A 79 -1.36 -16.32 -7.09
N ALA A 80 -1.40 -17.46 -7.81
CA ALA A 80 -0.38 -17.84 -8.79
C ALA A 80 -0.24 -16.86 -9.97
N LYS A 81 -1.23 -16.01 -10.21
CA LYS A 81 -1.12 -14.92 -11.20
C LYS A 81 -0.15 -13.83 -10.78
N PHE A 82 0.08 -13.66 -9.49
CA PHE A 82 0.88 -12.57 -8.94
C PHE A 82 2.19 -13.03 -8.34
N ILE A 83 2.20 -14.19 -7.70
CA ILE A 83 3.35 -14.69 -6.94
C ILE A 83 3.71 -16.10 -7.43
N LYS A 84 5.00 -16.34 -7.59
CA LYS A 84 5.55 -17.65 -7.98
C LYS A 84 6.11 -18.37 -6.75
N PRO A 85 6.12 -19.73 -6.72
CA PRO A 85 6.73 -20.50 -5.62
C PRO A 85 8.22 -20.17 -5.37
N SER A 86 8.93 -19.71 -6.42
CA SER A 86 10.34 -19.32 -6.35
C SER A 86 10.60 -17.90 -5.85
N ASP A 87 9.54 -17.10 -5.66
CA ASP A 87 9.72 -15.72 -5.21
C ASP A 87 10.18 -15.64 -3.75
N VAL A 88 10.96 -14.61 -3.46
CA VAL A 88 11.18 -14.11 -2.10
C VAL A 88 10.21 -12.94 -1.92
N VAL A 89 9.18 -13.17 -1.12
CA VAL A 89 8.04 -12.24 -1.00
C VAL A 89 8.20 -11.33 0.20
N GLY A 90 8.25 -10.02 -0.04
CA GLY A 90 8.22 -9.00 1.00
C GLY A 90 6.79 -8.53 1.27
N VAL A 91 6.25 -8.86 2.43
CA VAL A 91 4.94 -8.38 2.88
C VAL A 91 5.14 -7.12 3.72
N LYS A 92 4.94 -5.95 3.12
CA LYS A 92 5.09 -4.65 3.78
C LYS A 92 3.79 -4.28 4.49
N MET A 93 3.70 -4.54 5.78
CA MET A 93 2.58 -4.10 6.61
C MET A 93 2.75 -2.66 7.12
N ASN A 94 1.77 -2.13 7.83
CA ASN A 94 1.88 -0.90 8.60
C ASN A 94 1.81 -1.23 10.09
N VAL A 95 2.86 -0.88 10.84
CA VAL A 95 2.89 -1.03 12.31
C VAL A 95 2.71 0.30 13.04
N MET A 96 2.72 1.41 12.31
CA MET A 96 2.60 2.75 12.89
C MET A 96 1.15 3.12 13.14
N MET A 97 0.77 3.23 14.42
CA MET A 97 -0.55 3.71 14.83
C MET A 97 -1.64 3.05 14.00
N ASN A 98 -2.87 3.11 14.11
CA ASN A 98 -3.84 2.32 13.31
C ASN A 98 -3.16 1.28 12.39
N ALA A 99 -2.55 0.28 13.02
CA ALA A 99 -1.70 -0.73 12.37
C ALA A 99 -2.55 -1.69 11.52
N THR A 100 -1.92 -2.37 10.56
CA THR A 100 -2.52 -3.51 9.87
C THR A 100 -2.80 -4.63 10.87
N HIS A 101 -4.00 -5.22 10.85
CA HIS A 101 -4.34 -6.34 11.72
C HIS A 101 -3.49 -7.57 11.36
N PRO A 102 -2.93 -8.25 12.36
CA PRO A 102 -2.12 -9.47 12.15
C PRO A 102 -2.86 -10.56 11.38
N GLU A 103 -4.18 -10.66 11.57
CA GLU A 103 -5.04 -11.65 10.90
C GLU A 103 -5.00 -11.49 9.37
N VAL A 104 -4.98 -10.26 8.87
CA VAL A 104 -4.86 -9.97 7.43
C VAL A 104 -3.51 -10.48 6.91
N VAL A 105 -2.43 -10.23 7.64
CA VAL A 105 -1.09 -10.67 7.24
C VAL A 105 -0.98 -12.20 7.32
N ARG A 106 -1.54 -12.85 8.35
CA ARG A 106 -1.57 -14.32 8.47
C ARG A 106 -2.35 -14.96 7.33
N ALA A 107 -3.48 -14.36 6.93
CA ALA A 107 -4.25 -14.84 5.78
C ALA A 107 -3.45 -14.80 4.48
N ILE A 108 -2.66 -13.72 4.26
CA ILE A 108 -1.75 -13.60 3.12
C ILE A 108 -0.67 -14.70 3.18
N VAL A 109 0.00 -14.86 4.34
CA VAL A 109 1.05 -15.87 4.53
C VAL A 109 0.53 -17.28 4.27
N SER A 110 -0.65 -17.61 4.79
CA SER A 110 -1.30 -18.91 4.53
C SER A 110 -1.40 -19.19 3.04
N ARG A 111 -1.88 -18.23 2.24
CA ARG A 111 -2.01 -18.43 0.79
C ARG A 111 -0.67 -18.45 0.05
N LEU A 112 0.34 -17.74 0.52
CA LEU A 112 1.70 -17.84 -0.04
C LEU A 112 2.28 -19.24 0.17
N LEU A 113 2.07 -19.83 1.36
CA LEU A 113 2.49 -21.20 1.65
C LEU A 113 1.70 -22.22 0.79
N ASP A 114 0.37 -22.05 0.65
CA ASP A 114 -0.50 -22.91 -0.14
C ASP A 114 -0.10 -22.98 -1.62
N ILE A 115 0.45 -21.91 -2.18
CA ILE A 115 0.97 -21.90 -3.56
C ILE A 115 2.44 -22.32 -3.67
N GLY A 116 3.04 -22.79 -2.55
CA GLY A 116 4.39 -23.36 -2.53
C GLY A 116 5.53 -22.39 -2.31
N VAL A 117 5.28 -21.12 -1.91
CA VAL A 117 6.35 -20.24 -1.44
C VAL A 117 6.90 -20.80 -0.13
N LYS A 118 8.22 -20.98 -0.04
CA LYS A 118 8.85 -21.49 1.18
C LYS A 118 8.75 -20.44 2.30
N GLU A 119 8.52 -20.89 3.53
CA GLU A 119 8.38 -20.01 4.69
C GLU A 119 9.58 -19.06 4.86
N GLN A 120 10.80 -19.54 4.70
CA GLN A 120 12.01 -18.73 4.76
C GLN A 120 12.11 -17.65 3.66
N ASN A 121 11.31 -17.74 2.62
CA ASN A 121 11.20 -16.79 1.53
C ASN A 121 10.08 -15.75 1.74
N ILE A 122 9.38 -15.80 2.88
CA ILE A 122 8.34 -14.82 3.24
C ILE A 122 8.92 -13.88 4.29
N ILE A 123 9.07 -12.60 3.94
CA ILE A 123 9.62 -11.56 4.82
C ILE A 123 8.49 -10.58 5.14
N ILE A 124 7.98 -10.64 6.37
CA ILE A 124 7.00 -9.66 6.85
C ILE A 124 7.75 -8.54 7.55
N TRP A 125 7.43 -7.29 7.23
CA TRP A 125 8.23 -6.18 7.70
C TRP A 125 7.53 -4.82 7.69
N ASP A 126 8.07 -3.90 8.50
CA ASP A 126 7.87 -2.45 8.45
C ASP A 126 9.18 -1.77 8.93
N ARG A 127 9.16 -0.46 9.04
CA ARG A 127 10.28 0.35 9.53
C ARG A 127 10.74 -0.10 10.93
N ASP A 128 9.79 -0.32 11.83
CA ASP A 128 10.01 -0.76 13.19
C ASP A 128 9.39 -2.12 13.46
N SER A 129 9.95 -2.88 14.40
CA SER A 129 9.44 -4.18 14.83
C SER A 129 8.46 -4.08 16.01
N ALA A 130 8.35 -2.91 16.63
CA ALA A 130 7.52 -2.72 17.82
C ALA A 130 6.03 -2.81 17.45
N GLY A 131 5.29 -3.69 18.12
CA GLY A 131 3.84 -3.72 18.07
C GLY A 131 3.21 -4.48 16.91
N THR A 132 3.92 -5.42 16.25
CA THR A 132 3.31 -6.21 15.18
C THR A 132 2.24 -7.19 15.66
N GLY A 133 2.24 -7.56 16.96
CA GLY A 133 1.37 -8.61 17.49
C GLY A 133 1.60 -9.99 16.85
N MET A 134 2.68 -10.16 16.09
CA MET A 134 3.01 -11.39 15.39
C MET A 134 4.32 -11.98 15.89
N GLU A 135 4.24 -13.13 16.56
CA GLU A 135 5.42 -13.91 16.91
C GLU A 135 6.08 -14.49 15.66
N GLY A 136 7.42 -14.54 15.66
CA GLY A 136 8.20 -15.15 14.57
C GLY A 136 8.39 -14.27 13.33
N VAL A 137 7.79 -13.09 13.29
CA VAL A 137 7.89 -12.17 12.16
C VAL A 137 9.19 -11.38 12.18
N GLN A 138 9.96 -11.46 11.11
CA GLN A 138 11.21 -10.68 10.96
C GLN A 138 10.92 -9.26 10.48
N THR A 139 10.37 -8.42 11.34
CA THR A 139 9.96 -7.04 11.02
C THR A 139 11.11 -6.04 11.12
N ARG A 140 12.31 -6.35 10.64
CA ARG A 140 13.49 -5.53 10.98
C ARG A 140 14.15 -4.91 9.76
N ASN A 141 13.69 -3.74 9.34
CA ASN A 141 14.50 -2.87 8.51
C ASN A 141 15.89 -2.60 9.13
N GLN A 142 15.97 -2.42 10.42
CA GLN A 142 17.22 -2.19 11.15
C GLN A 142 18.23 -3.34 11.00
N ARG A 143 17.78 -4.59 10.90
CA ARG A 143 18.65 -5.76 10.70
C ARG A 143 19.31 -5.79 9.32
N PHE A 144 18.61 -5.34 8.29
CA PHE A 144 19.08 -5.41 6.92
C PHE A 144 19.74 -4.11 6.46
N GLY A 145 19.42 -2.98 7.13
CA GLY A 145 19.90 -1.65 6.76
C GLY A 145 19.27 -1.12 5.47
N TYR A 146 19.89 -0.09 4.95
CA TYR A 146 19.41 0.65 3.79
C TYR A 146 20.49 0.71 2.71
N ASP A 147 20.04 0.73 1.47
CA ASP A 147 20.92 0.94 0.33
C ASP A 147 21.51 2.37 0.38
N PRO A 148 22.85 2.52 0.30
CA PRO A 148 23.48 3.83 0.50
C PRO A 148 23.22 4.84 -0.63
N LYS A 149 22.76 4.36 -1.80
CA LYS A 149 22.49 5.22 -2.97
C LYS A 149 21.02 5.65 -3.03
N THR A 150 20.13 4.74 -2.74
CA THR A 150 18.67 4.96 -2.89
C THR A 150 17.97 5.22 -1.58
N HIS A 151 18.61 4.94 -0.44
CA HIS A 151 18.04 4.98 0.91
C HIS A 151 16.84 4.04 1.10
N VAL A 152 16.61 3.13 0.16
CA VAL A 152 15.57 2.09 0.25
C VAL A 152 16.08 0.94 1.10
N SER A 153 15.18 0.33 1.88
CA SER A 153 15.47 -0.86 2.67
C SER A 153 16.11 -1.96 1.82
N LYS A 154 17.18 -2.57 2.32
CA LYS A 154 17.84 -3.72 1.68
C LYS A 154 16.96 -4.95 1.60
N ILE A 155 15.87 -5.03 2.36
CA ILE A 155 14.82 -6.03 2.16
C ILE A 155 14.29 -5.94 0.73
N ILE A 156 14.05 -4.73 0.23
CA ILE A 156 13.54 -4.51 -1.13
C ILE A 156 14.64 -4.65 -2.16
N THR A 157 15.79 -3.99 -1.93
CA THR A 157 16.84 -3.88 -2.96
C THR A 157 17.61 -5.18 -3.17
N GLU A 158 17.84 -5.96 -2.08
CA GLU A 158 18.71 -7.12 -2.11
C GLU A 158 18.01 -8.47 -1.87
N LYS A 159 16.86 -8.49 -1.16
CA LYS A 159 16.22 -9.75 -0.73
C LYS A 159 15.01 -10.13 -1.56
N CYS A 160 14.05 -9.23 -1.70
CA CYS A 160 12.75 -9.57 -2.29
C CYS A 160 12.76 -9.52 -3.81
N THR A 161 12.10 -10.51 -4.43
CA THR A 161 11.77 -10.53 -5.87
C THR A 161 10.34 -10.07 -6.14
N ALA A 162 9.45 -10.19 -5.16
CA ALA A 162 8.08 -9.73 -5.20
C ALA A 162 7.70 -9.01 -3.91
N LEU A 163 6.81 -8.03 -3.99
CA LEU A 163 6.33 -7.23 -2.86
C LEU A 163 4.81 -7.22 -2.83
N ILE A 164 4.26 -7.30 -1.62
CA ILE A 164 2.85 -7.09 -1.31
C ILE A 164 2.76 -5.92 -0.35
N ASN A 165 2.00 -4.89 -0.71
CA ASN A 165 1.78 -3.70 0.10
C ASN A 165 0.50 -3.86 0.92
N VAL A 166 0.61 -3.89 2.25
CA VAL A 166 -0.50 -4.17 3.17
C VAL A 166 -0.72 -3.03 4.16
N PRO A 167 -1.25 -1.88 3.71
CA PRO A 167 -1.52 -0.73 4.58
C PRO A 167 -2.81 -0.90 5.39
N GLY A 168 -2.88 -0.22 6.55
CA GLY A 168 -4.16 0.15 7.17
C GLY A 168 -4.71 1.46 6.58
N VAL A 169 -5.99 1.73 6.81
CA VAL A 169 -6.67 2.96 6.33
C VAL A 169 -6.78 3.97 7.45
N LYS A 170 -6.25 5.19 7.24
CA LYS A 170 -6.34 6.26 8.23
C LYS A 170 -6.33 7.66 7.61
N ALA A 171 -7.15 8.56 8.16
CA ALA A 171 -6.95 9.99 8.00
C ALA A 171 -5.58 10.40 8.55
N HIS A 172 -4.99 11.45 8.01
CA HIS A 172 -3.65 11.90 8.39
C HIS A 172 -3.58 13.43 8.35
N TRP A 173 -3.27 14.06 9.48
CA TRP A 173 -3.31 15.51 9.65
C TRP A 173 -2.34 16.30 8.74
N LEU A 174 -1.31 15.64 8.16
CA LEU A 174 -0.41 16.27 7.19
C LEU A 174 -0.68 15.82 5.75
N ALA A 175 -1.23 14.62 5.53
CA ALA A 175 -1.35 14.04 4.19
C ALA A 175 -2.80 13.92 3.70
N GLY A 176 -3.78 14.26 4.54
CA GLY A 176 -5.18 13.97 4.29
C GLY A 176 -5.50 12.52 4.59
N VAL A 177 -4.96 11.58 3.83
CA VAL A 177 -5.06 10.14 4.08
C VAL A 177 -3.68 9.48 4.09
N ALA A 178 -3.57 8.31 4.71
CA ALA A 178 -2.38 7.46 4.65
C ALA A 178 -2.81 6.02 4.43
N VAL A 179 -2.54 5.50 3.22
CA VAL A 179 -2.87 4.15 2.77
C VAL A 179 -1.68 3.59 1.95
N ALA A 180 -1.90 3.06 0.74
CA ALA A 180 -0.91 2.33 -0.03
C ALA A 180 0.30 3.17 -0.46
N LEU A 181 0.04 4.36 -1.02
CA LEU A 181 1.12 5.25 -1.49
C LEU A 181 2.03 5.69 -0.35
N LYS A 182 1.45 6.06 0.80
CA LYS A 182 2.22 6.54 1.96
C LYS A 182 2.88 5.40 2.73
N ASN A 183 2.45 4.15 2.60
CA ASN A 183 3.02 3.02 3.33
C ASN A 183 4.50 2.79 3.00
N TRP A 184 4.93 3.10 1.79
CA TRP A 184 6.33 2.97 1.37
C TRP A 184 7.29 3.99 2.01
N VAL A 185 6.79 5.05 2.64
CA VAL A 185 7.64 5.96 3.45
C VAL A 185 8.36 5.18 4.55
N GLY A 186 7.74 4.14 5.11
CA GLY A 186 8.37 3.23 6.08
C GLY A 186 9.52 2.38 5.52
N ALA A 187 9.67 2.31 4.19
CA ALA A 187 10.75 1.59 3.52
C ALA A 187 12.01 2.44 3.32
N ILE A 188 11.96 3.73 3.60
CA ILE A 188 13.05 4.68 3.36
C ILE A 188 13.73 5.00 4.69
N GLY A 189 15.04 4.91 4.69
CA GLY A 189 15.85 5.17 5.89
C GLY A 189 17.26 5.62 5.55
N GLY A 190 18.19 5.50 6.51
CA GLY A 190 19.56 5.96 6.35
C GLY A 190 19.69 7.48 6.28
N LEU A 191 18.61 8.18 6.47
CA LEU A 191 18.52 9.62 6.59
C LEU A 191 18.58 9.91 8.08
N ASN A 192 19.49 10.77 8.49
CA ASN A 192 19.67 11.10 9.90
C ASN A 192 18.32 11.53 10.50
N PRO A 193 17.78 10.85 11.55
CA PRO A 193 16.51 11.24 12.17
C PRO A 193 16.52 12.67 12.75
N SER A 194 17.71 13.19 13.04
CA SER A 194 17.91 14.58 13.46
C SER A 194 17.95 15.56 12.28
N ASP A 195 18.00 15.08 11.02
CA ASP A 195 17.88 15.94 9.86
C ASP A 195 16.40 16.28 9.62
N LYS A 196 15.98 17.37 10.25
CA LYS A 196 14.63 17.92 10.11
C LYS A 196 14.22 18.12 8.64
N ASN A 197 15.18 18.37 7.76
CA ASN A 197 14.93 18.63 6.33
C ASN A 197 14.36 17.38 5.62
N VAL A 198 14.76 16.18 6.00
CA VAL A 198 14.29 14.95 5.40
C VAL A 198 12.86 14.63 5.83
N THR A 199 12.59 14.73 7.14
CA THR A 199 11.22 14.53 7.65
C THR A 199 10.27 15.57 7.05
N TYR A 200 10.71 16.83 6.94
CA TYR A 200 9.94 17.88 6.29
C TYR A 200 9.76 17.65 4.78
N ALA A 201 10.74 17.10 4.07
CA ALA A 201 10.63 16.83 2.63
C ALA A 201 9.48 15.86 2.32
N PHE A 202 9.22 14.87 3.17
CA PHE A 202 8.13 13.91 2.97
C PHE A 202 6.77 14.38 3.50
N HIS A 203 6.76 15.39 4.36
CA HIS A 203 5.54 15.92 4.97
C HIS A 203 5.21 17.35 4.51
N SER A 204 6.07 17.98 3.70
CA SER A 204 5.79 19.29 3.11
C SER A 204 4.71 19.21 2.04
N ASP A 205 4.00 20.31 1.83
CA ASP A 205 2.94 20.43 0.83
C ASP A 205 1.91 19.28 0.86
N SER A 206 1.40 18.97 2.05
CA SER A 206 0.44 17.88 2.25
C SER A 206 0.98 16.51 1.80
N CYS A 207 2.26 16.26 2.01
CA CYS A 207 2.96 15.04 1.61
C CYS A 207 2.90 14.76 0.10
N ALA A 208 2.75 15.78 -0.74
CA ALA A 208 2.55 15.63 -2.18
C ALA A 208 3.57 14.72 -2.86
N GLU A 209 4.83 14.79 -2.42
CA GLU A 209 5.93 14.02 -3.01
C GLU A 209 6.18 12.65 -2.33
N CYS A 210 5.40 12.25 -1.32
CA CYS A 210 5.64 10.95 -0.68
C CYS A 210 5.39 9.74 -1.62
N CYS A 211 4.63 9.94 -2.68
CA CYS A 211 4.37 8.93 -3.70
C CYS A 211 5.58 8.65 -4.62
N GLN A 212 6.61 9.50 -4.61
CA GLN A 212 7.82 9.28 -5.42
C GLN A 212 8.49 7.94 -5.15
N PHE A 213 8.37 7.40 -3.91
CA PHE A 213 8.93 6.10 -3.57
C PHE A 213 8.25 4.96 -4.33
N ASN A 214 6.95 5.08 -4.59
CA ASN A 214 6.22 4.13 -5.40
C ASN A 214 6.70 4.14 -6.86
N ALA A 215 7.21 5.26 -7.35
CA ALA A 215 7.76 5.39 -8.69
C ALA A 215 9.16 4.81 -8.86
N MET A 216 9.88 4.55 -7.76
CA MET A 216 11.21 3.93 -7.82
C MET A 216 11.11 2.54 -8.43
N PRO A 217 11.88 2.23 -9.49
CA PRO A 217 11.78 0.94 -10.20
C PRO A 217 11.89 -0.27 -9.26
N VAL A 218 12.78 -0.18 -8.25
CA VAL A 218 12.99 -1.24 -7.27
C VAL A 218 11.75 -1.55 -6.41
N ILE A 219 10.83 -0.61 -6.27
CA ILE A 219 9.53 -0.80 -5.58
C ILE A 219 8.44 -1.07 -6.61
N ARG A 220 8.30 -0.21 -7.62
CA ARG A 220 7.25 -0.30 -8.63
C ARG A 220 7.21 -1.64 -9.34
N ASP A 221 8.37 -2.10 -9.82
CA ASP A 221 8.45 -3.30 -10.67
C ASP A 221 8.33 -4.60 -9.85
N LYS A 222 8.55 -4.54 -8.53
CA LYS A 222 8.39 -5.68 -7.61
C LYS A 222 7.04 -5.71 -6.90
N CYS A 223 6.32 -4.58 -6.77
CA CYS A 223 5.03 -4.54 -6.08
C CYS A 223 3.96 -5.20 -6.95
N ARG A 224 3.50 -6.39 -6.53
CA ARG A 224 2.55 -7.22 -7.27
C ARG A 224 1.12 -6.98 -6.84
N LEU A 225 0.90 -6.69 -5.57
CA LEU A 225 -0.43 -6.52 -4.97
C LEU A 225 -0.42 -5.41 -3.93
N VAL A 226 -1.56 -4.73 -3.84
CA VAL A 226 -1.96 -3.86 -2.74
C VAL A 226 -3.17 -4.52 -2.08
N ILE A 227 -3.03 -4.88 -0.81
CA ILE A 227 -4.09 -5.49 0.01
C ILE A 227 -4.33 -4.58 1.21
N VAL A 228 -5.41 -3.81 1.16
CA VAL A 228 -5.67 -2.78 2.16
C VAL A 228 -6.53 -3.36 3.29
N ASP A 229 -6.05 -3.21 4.51
CA ASP A 229 -6.82 -3.46 5.72
C ASP A 229 -7.73 -2.26 6.03
N ALA A 230 -8.98 -2.39 5.67
CA ALA A 230 -10.05 -1.45 5.97
C ALA A 230 -11.06 -2.04 6.98
N LEU A 231 -10.63 -2.97 7.86
CA LEU A 231 -11.50 -3.55 8.87
C LEU A 231 -11.97 -2.48 9.86
N ARG A 232 -11.03 -1.70 10.39
CA ARG A 232 -11.30 -0.65 11.39
C ARG A 232 -10.53 0.63 11.09
N PRO A 233 -10.91 1.38 10.05
CA PRO A 233 -10.23 2.62 9.67
C PRO A 233 -10.35 3.73 10.72
N LEU A 234 -9.48 4.77 10.57
CA LEU A 234 -9.52 6.00 11.37
C LEU A 234 -9.97 7.17 10.48
N CYS A 235 -11.09 7.84 10.81
CA CYS A 235 -11.63 8.90 9.96
C CYS A 235 -11.16 10.32 10.32
N GLN A 236 -10.51 10.51 11.47
CA GLN A 236 -10.08 11.84 11.93
C GLN A 236 -8.79 11.75 12.74
N GLY A 237 -7.95 12.77 12.61
CA GLY A 237 -6.80 13.05 13.48
C GLY A 237 -5.49 12.40 13.08
N GLY A 238 -5.40 11.17 12.68
CA GLY A 238 -4.17 10.41 12.44
C GLY A 238 -2.88 11.19 12.13
N PRO A 239 -1.71 10.59 12.37
CA PRO A 239 -1.52 9.15 12.61
C PRO A 239 -1.88 8.69 14.04
N GLN A 240 -1.91 9.58 15.04
CA GLN A 240 -2.31 9.21 16.40
C GLN A 240 -3.75 8.70 16.41
N VAL A 241 -3.95 7.55 17.06
CA VAL A 241 -5.27 6.93 17.15
C VAL A 241 -6.09 7.58 18.26
N ASN A 242 -7.23 8.14 17.90
CA ASN A 242 -8.27 8.47 18.83
C ASN A 242 -9.44 7.49 18.63
N PRO A 243 -9.74 6.63 19.61
CA PRO A 243 -10.76 5.57 19.49
C PRO A 243 -12.15 6.09 19.06
N LYS A 244 -12.47 7.34 19.37
CA LYS A 244 -13.73 7.98 18.96
C LYS A 244 -13.92 8.00 17.43
N TYR A 245 -12.83 8.02 16.68
CA TYR A 245 -12.84 8.14 15.23
C TYR A 245 -12.49 6.85 14.50
N LEU A 246 -12.32 5.75 15.24
CA LEU A 246 -12.29 4.41 14.67
C LEU A 246 -13.72 3.92 14.45
N TRP A 247 -13.96 3.22 13.34
CA TRP A 247 -15.26 2.60 13.11
C TRP A 247 -15.12 1.24 12.41
N PRO A 248 -16.06 0.33 12.63
CA PRO A 248 -16.10 -0.95 11.92
C PRO A 248 -16.58 -0.69 10.48
N HIS A 249 -15.63 -0.61 9.54
CA HIS A 249 -15.93 -0.60 8.11
C HIS A 249 -16.02 -2.03 7.57
N ASN A 250 -15.35 -2.97 8.27
CA ASN A 250 -15.43 -4.39 8.01
C ASN A 250 -14.99 -4.77 6.59
N GLY A 251 -14.00 -4.08 6.03
CA GLY A 251 -13.60 -4.21 4.64
C GLY A 251 -12.17 -4.69 4.45
N LEU A 252 -11.94 -5.47 3.38
CA LEU A 252 -10.63 -5.72 2.76
C LEU A 252 -10.68 -5.28 1.31
N LEU A 253 -9.59 -4.66 0.82
CA LEU A 253 -9.53 -4.17 -0.55
C LEU A 253 -8.30 -4.73 -1.25
N VAL A 254 -8.47 -5.18 -2.50
CA VAL A 254 -7.40 -5.69 -3.37
C VAL A 254 -7.31 -4.88 -4.65
N SER A 255 -6.10 -4.50 -5.03
CA SER A 255 -5.77 -3.85 -6.30
C SER A 255 -4.31 -4.12 -6.69
N THR A 256 -3.94 -3.85 -7.93
CA THR A 256 -2.55 -3.68 -8.38
C THR A 256 -2.20 -2.20 -8.57
N ASP A 257 -3.20 -1.32 -8.52
CA ASP A 257 -3.06 0.13 -8.65
C ASP A 257 -3.12 0.80 -7.28
N PRO A 258 -1.99 1.31 -6.74
CA PRO A 258 -1.96 1.95 -5.43
C PRO A 258 -2.72 3.28 -5.40
N VAL A 259 -2.83 3.98 -6.54
CA VAL A 259 -3.55 5.26 -6.63
C VAL A 259 -5.05 5.03 -6.56
N ALA A 260 -5.56 4.06 -7.33
CA ALA A 260 -6.97 3.68 -7.31
C ALA A 260 -7.39 3.14 -5.93
N ALA A 261 -6.51 2.36 -5.27
CA ALA A 261 -6.74 1.88 -3.91
C ALA A 261 -6.86 3.05 -2.91
N ASP A 262 -5.95 4.03 -2.98
CA ASP A 262 -5.98 5.22 -2.11
C ASP A 262 -7.20 6.09 -2.39
N MET A 263 -7.63 6.25 -3.66
CA MET A 263 -8.86 6.95 -4.05
C MET A 263 -10.11 6.33 -3.42
N VAL A 264 -10.20 4.99 -3.45
CA VAL A 264 -11.33 4.28 -2.81
C VAL A 264 -11.31 4.49 -1.30
N CYS A 265 -10.13 4.41 -0.67
CA CYS A 265 -9.98 4.63 0.77
C CYS A 265 -10.25 6.09 1.18
N GLU A 266 -9.83 7.08 0.37
CA GLU A 266 -10.19 8.49 0.58
C GLU A 266 -11.70 8.68 0.63
N ARG A 267 -12.44 8.04 -0.30
CA ARG A 267 -13.91 8.06 -0.31
C ARG A 267 -14.50 7.38 0.94
N ILE A 268 -14.01 6.22 1.33
CA ILE A 268 -14.45 5.51 2.54
C ILE A 268 -14.29 6.40 3.78
N ILE A 269 -13.16 7.08 3.93
CA ILE A 269 -12.93 8.03 5.02
C ILE A 269 -13.90 9.22 4.93
N GLN A 270 -14.08 9.81 3.73
CA GLN A 270 -14.95 10.96 3.55
C GLN A 270 -16.42 10.62 3.87
N GLU A 271 -16.92 9.48 3.38
CA GLU A 271 -18.29 9.01 3.68
C GLU A 271 -18.52 8.86 5.20
N GLN A 272 -17.52 8.37 5.95
CA GLN A 272 -17.63 8.28 7.41
C GLN A 272 -17.57 9.67 8.09
N ARG A 273 -16.73 10.57 7.57
CA ARG A 273 -16.67 11.97 8.05
C ARG A 273 -17.98 12.69 7.85
N ASP A 274 -18.63 12.49 6.71
CA ASP A 274 -19.94 13.11 6.39
C ASP A 274 -21.02 12.62 7.37
N LYS A 275 -21.04 11.31 7.67
CA LYS A 275 -21.94 10.75 8.70
C LYS A 275 -21.71 11.33 10.09
N GLN A 276 -20.50 11.75 10.40
CA GLN A 276 -20.14 12.34 11.69
C GLN A 276 -20.10 13.89 11.68
N ASN A 277 -20.48 14.53 10.57
CA ASN A 277 -20.44 15.99 10.38
C ASN A 277 -19.04 16.59 10.62
N LEU A 278 -17.97 15.90 10.21
CA LEU A 278 -16.59 16.34 10.39
C LEU A 278 -16.06 17.20 9.23
N GLY A 279 -16.88 17.43 8.22
CA GLY A 279 -16.51 18.18 7.02
C GLY A 279 -15.46 17.45 6.16
N PRO A 280 -14.93 18.11 5.12
CA PRO A 280 -14.02 17.49 4.16
C PRO A 280 -12.68 17.09 4.80
N ILE A 281 -12.02 16.10 4.18
CA ILE A 281 -10.65 15.72 4.55
C ILE A 281 -9.72 16.93 4.38
N ARG A 282 -8.99 17.27 5.43
CA ARG A 282 -8.02 18.36 5.43
C ARG A 282 -6.71 17.93 6.11
N PRO A 283 -5.55 18.25 5.48
CA PRO A 283 -5.40 18.78 4.12
C PRO A 283 -5.89 17.79 3.06
N PRO A 284 -6.12 18.21 1.80
CA PRO A 284 -6.47 17.28 0.74
C PRO A 284 -5.32 16.29 0.46
N ALA A 285 -5.64 15.06 0.04
CA ALA A 285 -4.66 14.01 -0.26
C ALA A 285 -3.91 14.28 -1.58
N LYS A 286 -3.04 15.32 -1.59
CA LYS A 286 -2.32 15.75 -2.79
C LYS A 286 -1.47 14.66 -3.41
N HIS A 287 -0.84 13.81 -2.59
CA HIS A 287 0.01 12.72 -3.05
C HIS A 287 -0.72 11.71 -3.96
N VAL A 288 -2.02 11.51 -3.76
CA VAL A 288 -2.82 10.62 -4.61
C VAL A 288 -2.92 11.19 -6.03
N ARG A 289 -3.17 12.49 -6.16
CA ARG A 289 -3.25 13.16 -7.46
C ARG A 289 -1.88 13.29 -8.12
N VAL A 290 -0.84 13.62 -7.36
CA VAL A 290 0.54 13.68 -7.84
C VAL A 290 1.03 12.33 -8.33
N ALA A 291 0.64 11.23 -7.66
CA ALA A 291 0.96 9.87 -8.08
C ALA A 291 0.44 9.53 -9.49
N ASP A 292 -0.77 10.00 -9.84
CA ASP A 292 -1.31 9.86 -11.20
C ASP A 292 -0.66 10.85 -12.18
N THR A 293 -0.77 12.14 -11.88
CA THR A 293 -0.49 13.19 -12.89
C THR A 293 1.01 13.38 -13.15
N LYS A 294 1.86 13.15 -12.17
CA LYS A 294 3.31 13.35 -12.28
C LYS A 294 4.07 12.03 -12.45
N TYR A 295 3.67 11.00 -11.72
CA TYR A 295 4.42 9.73 -11.67
C TYR A 295 3.77 8.60 -12.46
N HIS A 296 2.53 8.78 -12.95
CA HIS A 296 1.79 7.80 -13.76
C HIS A 296 1.71 6.41 -13.09
N LEU A 297 1.46 6.40 -11.77
CA LEU A 297 1.42 5.18 -10.97
C LEU A 297 0.06 4.49 -10.94
N GLY A 298 -0.97 5.13 -11.48
CA GLY A 298 -2.34 4.60 -11.50
C GLY A 298 -3.38 5.68 -11.71
N ALA A 299 -4.64 5.39 -11.37
CA ALA A 299 -5.78 6.24 -11.68
C ALA A 299 -6.33 6.98 -10.45
N CYS A 300 -6.33 8.31 -10.46
CA CYS A 300 -7.04 9.13 -9.49
C CYS A 300 -8.39 9.67 -10.00
N ASP A 301 -8.73 9.40 -11.24
CA ASP A 301 -10.04 9.73 -11.84
C ASP A 301 -10.99 8.55 -11.71
N TRP A 302 -12.17 8.78 -11.11
CA TRP A 302 -13.21 7.77 -10.94
C TRP A 302 -13.71 7.17 -12.26
N ALA A 303 -13.65 7.90 -13.37
CA ALA A 303 -14.00 7.38 -14.68
C ALA A 303 -13.05 6.24 -15.12
N ARG A 304 -11.82 6.23 -14.61
CA ARG A 304 -10.79 5.23 -14.87
C ARG A 304 -10.69 4.13 -13.81
N ILE A 305 -11.56 4.14 -12.80
CA ILE A 305 -11.57 3.14 -11.72
C ILE A 305 -12.80 2.24 -11.88
N GLU A 306 -12.57 0.93 -11.85
CA GLU A 306 -13.62 -0.09 -11.75
C GLU A 306 -13.64 -0.65 -10.33
N LEU A 307 -14.60 -0.19 -9.53
CA LEU A 307 -14.79 -0.67 -8.16
C LEU A 307 -15.87 -1.75 -8.11
N THR A 308 -15.46 -2.97 -7.79
CA THR A 308 -16.36 -4.07 -7.45
C THR A 308 -16.53 -4.16 -5.93
N ARG A 309 -17.77 -4.27 -5.45
CA ARG A 309 -18.10 -4.51 -4.04
C ARG A 309 -18.73 -5.88 -3.86
N LEU A 310 -18.26 -6.64 -2.86
CA LEU A 310 -18.77 -7.95 -2.49
C LEU A 310 -19.09 -7.96 -1.00
N LYS A 311 -20.06 -8.79 -0.62
CA LYS A 311 -20.34 -9.18 0.77
C LYS A 311 -20.12 -10.67 0.93
N VAL A 312 -19.53 -11.12 2.03
CA VAL A 312 -19.29 -12.51 2.40
C VAL A 312 -19.70 -12.79 3.83
#